data_60f3fd72cc69b76ee083f16458272fd8
#
_entry.id   60f3fd72cc69b76ee083f16458272fd8
#
_cell.length_a   1.000
_cell.length_b   1.000
_cell.length_c   1.000
_cell.angle_alpha   90.00
_cell.angle_beta   90.00
_cell.angle_gamma   90.00
#
_symmetry.space_group_name_H-M   'P 1'
#
loop_
_entity.id
_entity.type
_entity.pdbx_description
1 polymer ?
#
loop_
_entity_poly.entity_id
_entity_poly.type
_entity_poly.pdbx_seq_one_letter_code
_entity_poly.pdbx_strand_id
1 'polypeptide(L)'
;MNAGIHPLIPCQGSVGASGDLCPLSHLALDLMGEGMTKYQGRVVPAAEALSDAGLAPVSLGAKEGLALNNGTTVMNAVGALALLDAERLARTADVAAALSMEALHGVPYAYDARTHALRPFRGQNAVASNLRRLIEGSGIVERYKKDRVQDAYSLRCVPQVHGAGRDALAYVRGVLETEINSLTRSESVV
;
A
#
# COMPACT_ATOMS: atom_id res chain seq x y z
N MET A 1 6.94 -17.81 11.03
CA MET A 1 6.74 -17.53 9.59
C MET A 1 7.36 -18.61 8.70
N ASN A 2 8.65 -18.88 8.76
CA ASN A 2 9.28 -19.88 7.87
C ASN A 2 8.70 -21.30 8.02
N ALA A 3 8.15 -21.64 9.18
CA ALA A 3 7.44 -22.90 9.43
C ALA A 3 5.95 -22.89 9.00
N GLY A 4 5.45 -21.79 8.41
CA GLY A 4 4.06 -21.68 8.00
C GLY A 4 3.06 -21.55 9.15
N ILE A 5 3.54 -21.13 10.33
CA ILE A 5 2.71 -20.86 11.51
C ILE A 5 2.31 -19.38 11.48
N HIS A 6 1.01 -19.10 11.51
CA HIS A 6 0.46 -17.74 11.41
C HIS A 6 -0.53 -17.49 12.55
N PRO A 7 -0.27 -16.52 13.44
CA PRO A 7 -1.17 -16.17 14.54
C PRO A 7 -2.54 -15.76 14.03
N LEU A 8 -3.59 -16.08 14.77
CA LEU A 8 -4.92 -15.56 14.53
C LEU A 8 -5.07 -14.21 15.23
N ILE A 9 -4.98 -13.16 14.46
CA ILE A 9 -5.12 -11.78 14.96
C ILE A 9 -6.51 -11.27 14.57
N PRO A 10 -7.37 -10.88 15.54
CA PRO A 10 -8.65 -10.26 15.24
C PRO A 10 -8.48 -9.01 14.36
N CYS A 11 -9.36 -8.86 13.37
CA CYS A 11 -9.32 -7.69 12.47
C CYS A 11 -9.79 -6.39 13.13
N GLN A 12 -10.36 -6.47 14.34
CA GLN A 12 -10.78 -5.34 15.16
C GLN A 12 -10.20 -5.52 16.56
N GLY A 13 -9.96 -4.41 17.27
CA GLY A 13 -9.48 -4.45 18.65
C GLY A 13 -8.24 -3.61 18.92
N SER A 14 -7.62 -3.01 17.91
CA SER A 14 -6.55 -2.04 18.14
C SER A 14 -7.13 -0.74 18.70
N VAL A 15 -6.48 -0.21 19.74
CA VAL A 15 -6.83 1.08 20.37
C VAL A 15 -5.94 2.21 19.84
N GLY A 16 -4.75 1.87 19.32
CA GLY A 16 -3.79 2.82 18.77
C GLY A 16 -3.10 3.71 19.80
N ALA A 17 -3.20 3.39 21.08
CA ALA A 17 -2.51 4.10 22.16
C ALA A 17 -1.22 3.38 22.52
N SER A 18 -0.06 4.03 22.41
CA SER A 18 1.27 3.43 22.59
C SER A 18 1.56 2.27 21.61
N GLY A 19 0.99 2.33 20.42
CA GLY A 19 1.04 1.29 19.41
C GLY A 19 -0.20 0.38 19.39
N ASP A 20 -0.10 -0.72 18.68
CA ASP A 20 -1.19 -1.68 18.46
C ASP A 20 -1.07 -2.86 19.42
N LEU A 21 -1.21 -2.61 20.72
CA LEU A 21 -0.91 -3.57 21.80
C LEU A 21 -1.70 -4.87 21.65
N CYS A 22 -3.01 -4.80 21.43
CA CYS A 22 -3.87 -6.00 21.37
C CYS A 22 -3.49 -6.93 20.19
N PRO A 23 -3.40 -6.47 18.94
CA PRO A 23 -2.96 -7.32 17.83
C PRO A 23 -1.57 -7.90 18.03
N LEU A 24 -0.62 -7.13 18.55
CA LEU A 24 0.74 -7.60 18.82
C LEU A 24 0.79 -8.60 19.98
N SER A 25 -0.11 -8.47 20.97
CA SER A 25 -0.24 -9.48 22.04
C SER A 25 -0.70 -10.83 21.49
N HIS A 26 -1.61 -10.87 20.51
CA HIS A 26 -1.98 -12.13 19.84
C HIS A 26 -0.79 -12.76 19.13
N LEU A 27 0.09 -11.96 18.50
CA LEU A 27 1.32 -12.47 17.91
C LEU A 27 2.28 -13.02 18.98
N ALA A 28 2.43 -12.31 20.11
CA ALA A 28 3.29 -12.73 21.20
C ALA A 28 2.81 -14.05 21.85
N LEU A 29 1.50 -14.19 22.06
CA LEU A 29 0.89 -15.44 22.59
C LEU A 29 1.21 -16.62 21.68
N ASP A 30 1.14 -16.46 20.36
CA ASP A 30 1.47 -17.51 19.40
C ASP A 30 2.93 -17.97 19.55
N LEU A 31 3.87 -17.04 19.74
CA LEU A 31 5.28 -17.36 19.98
C LEU A 31 5.51 -18.09 21.32
N MET A 32 4.67 -17.82 22.31
CA MET A 32 4.71 -18.48 23.62
C MET A 32 4.02 -19.85 23.64
N GLY A 33 3.44 -20.27 22.51
CA GLY A 33 2.66 -21.50 22.43
C GLY A 33 1.26 -21.38 23.02
N GLU A 34 0.76 -20.17 23.22
CA GLU A 34 -0.57 -19.87 23.73
C GLU A 34 -1.49 -19.39 22.60
N GLY A 35 -2.80 -19.54 22.81
CA GLY A 35 -3.78 -19.14 21.80
C GLY A 35 -3.92 -20.12 20.65
N MET A 36 -4.47 -19.62 19.55
CA MET A 36 -4.79 -20.40 18.35
C MET A 36 -4.05 -19.82 17.13
N THR A 37 -3.56 -20.71 16.28
CA THR A 37 -2.80 -20.35 15.09
C THR A 37 -3.34 -21.04 13.84
N LYS A 38 -3.08 -20.48 12.68
CA LYS A 38 -3.30 -21.15 11.38
C LYS A 38 -2.02 -21.87 10.98
N TYR A 39 -2.09 -23.18 10.90
CA TYR A 39 -0.98 -24.06 10.53
C TYR A 39 -1.45 -25.14 9.56
N GLN A 40 -0.76 -25.32 8.44
CA GLN A 40 -1.11 -26.29 7.37
C GLN A 40 -2.59 -26.21 6.95
N GLY A 41 -3.13 -24.99 6.85
CA GLY A 41 -4.52 -24.72 6.43
C GLY A 41 -5.58 -24.95 7.52
N ARG A 42 -5.21 -25.44 8.71
CA ARG A 42 -6.10 -25.67 9.86
C ARG A 42 -5.88 -24.64 10.96
N VAL A 43 -6.89 -24.45 11.78
CA VAL A 43 -6.78 -23.68 13.04
C VAL A 43 -6.53 -24.66 14.17
N VAL A 44 -5.38 -24.55 14.82
CA VAL A 44 -4.92 -25.45 15.87
C VAL A 44 -4.35 -24.64 17.06
N PRO A 45 -4.19 -25.24 18.25
CA PRO A 45 -3.45 -24.59 19.34
C PRO A 45 -2.02 -24.27 18.92
N ALA A 46 -1.50 -23.10 19.32
CA ALA A 46 -0.15 -22.67 18.97
C ALA A 46 0.91 -23.66 19.48
N ALA A 47 0.75 -24.23 20.67
CA ALA A 47 1.65 -25.24 21.21
C ALA A 47 1.75 -26.48 20.31
N GLU A 48 0.65 -26.96 19.75
CA GLU A 48 0.62 -28.09 18.80
C GLU A 48 1.42 -27.75 17.54
N ALA A 49 1.14 -26.59 16.92
CA ALA A 49 1.82 -26.16 15.71
C ALA A 49 3.34 -25.99 15.92
N LEU A 50 3.76 -25.41 17.04
CA LEU A 50 5.17 -25.26 17.38
C LEU A 50 5.83 -26.63 17.57
N SER A 51 5.19 -27.54 18.31
CA SER A 51 5.70 -28.89 18.52
C SER A 51 5.88 -29.65 17.21
N ASP A 52 4.86 -29.64 16.35
CA ASP A 52 4.90 -30.29 15.03
C ASP A 52 6.00 -29.71 14.12
N ALA A 53 6.28 -28.42 14.26
CA ALA A 53 7.34 -27.75 13.52
C ALA A 53 8.74 -27.91 14.15
N GLY A 54 8.86 -28.62 15.26
CA GLY A 54 10.13 -28.79 15.99
C GLY A 54 10.64 -27.52 16.66
N LEU A 55 9.73 -26.57 16.99
CA LEU A 55 10.05 -25.30 17.64
C LEU A 55 9.65 -25.30 19.10
N ALA A 56 10.49 -24.73 19.95
CA ALA A 56 10.17 -24.52 21.36
C ALA A 56 9.41 -23.20 21.53
N PRO A 57 8.39 -23.15 22.41
CA PRO A 57 7.79 -21.89 22.83
C PRO A 57 8.81 -20.93 23.43
N VAL A 58 8.63 -19.63 23.17
CA VAL A 58 9.46 -18.58 23.76
C VAL A 58 9.05 -18.35 25.22
N SER A 59 10.02 -18.31 26.12
CA SER A 59 9.82 -17.90 27.51
C SER A 59 10.31 -16.47 27.67
N LEU A 60 9.42 -15.56 28.08
CA LEU A 60 9.73 -14.13 28.17
C LEU A 60 10.39 -13.78 29.50
N GLY A 61 11.46 -13.01 29.44
CA GLY A 61 12.08 -12.36 30.58
C GLY A 61 11.39 -11.03 30.95
N ALA A 62 11.95 -10.35 31.95
CA ALA A 62 11.45 -9.03 32.39
C ALA A 62 11.48 -8.02 31.23
N LYS A 63 10.40 -7.25 31.07
CA LYS A 63 10.17 -6.25 30.00
C LYS A 63 9.98 -6.78 28.57
N GLU A 64 10.27 -8.04 28.27
CA GLU A 64 10.17 -8.59 26.92
C GLU A 64 8.72 -8.65 26.41
N GLY A 65 7.76 -8.89 27.30
CA GLY A 65 6.33 -8.81 26.93
C GLY A 65 5.93 -7.45 26.41
N LEU A 66 6.35 -6.38 27.08
CA LEU A 66 6.09 -5.00 26.59
C LEU A 66 6.87 -4.71 25.30
N ALA A 67 8.08 -5.22 25.15
CA ALA A 67 8.87 -5.03 23.93
C ALA A 67 8.21 -5.70 22.71
N LEU A 68 7.52 -6.82 22.88
CA LEU A 68 6.84 -7.53 21.81
C LEU A 68 5.52 -6.85 21.37
N ASN A 69 4.78 -6.23 22.29
CA ASN A 69 3.44 -5.75 21.98
C ASN A 69 3.31 -4.23 21.88
N ASN A 70 4.35 -3.46 22.19
CA ASN A 70 4.31 -2.01 22.19
C ASN A 70 5.10 -1.44 21.00
N GLY A 71 4.42 -1.26 19.88
CA GLY A 71 5.04 -0.72 18.66
C GLY A 71 4.02 -0.45 17.54
N THR A 72 4.53 0.08 16.43
CA THR A 72 3.75 0.48 15.24
C THR A 72 3.66 -0.61 14.17
N THR A 73 4.10 -1.83 14.46
CA THR A 73 4.27 -2.92 13.49
C THR A 73 2.98 -3.28 12.75
N VAL A 74 1.85 -3.36 13.47
CA VAL A 74 0.55 -3.70 12.85
C VAL A 74 0.06 -2.54 11.98
N MET A 75 0.19 -1.31 12.45
CA MET A 75 -0.15 -0.11 11.66
C MET A 75 0.67 -0.06 10.37
N ASN A 76 1.97 -0.33 10.44
CA ASN A 76 2.86 -0.39 9.28
C ASN A 76 2.47 -1.51 8.31
N ALA A 77 2.13 -2.69 8.81
CA ALA A 77 1.69 -3.81 7.97
C ALA A 77 0.40 -3.48 7.20
N VAL A 78 -0.61 -2.95 7.90
CA VAL A 78 -1.87 -2.52 7.28
C VAL A 78 -1.64 -1.36 6.31
N GLY A 79 -0.84 -0.36 6.71
CA GLY A 79 -0.47 0.78 5.88
C GLY A 79 0.26 0.38 4.60
N ALA A 80 1.19 -0.57 4.68
CA ALA A 80 1.92 -1.07 3.52
C ALA A 80 0.99 -1.78 2.51
N LEU A 81 0.07 -2.63 2.99
CA LEU A 81 -0.92 -3.28 2.12
C LEU A 81 -1.87 -2.26 1.47
N ALA A 82 -2.38 -1.32 2.24
CA ALA A 82 -3.23 -0.24 1.74
C ALA A 82 -2.52 0.63 0.70
N LEU A 83 -1.22 0.93 0.91
CA LEU A 83 -0.42 1.66 -0.06
C LEU A 83 -0.28 0.90 -1.38
N LEU A 84 0.00 -0.40 -1.35
CA LEU A 84 0.09 -1.23 -2.55
C LEU A 84 -1.22 -1.24 -3.34
N ASP A 85 -2.36 -1.32 -2.66
CA ASP A 85 -3.66 -1.28 -3.29
C ASP A 85 -3.97 0.12 -3.85
N ALA A 86 -3.63 1.19 -3.15
CA ALA A 86 -3.77 2.56 -3.62
C ALA A 86 -2.91 2.84 -4.88
N GLU A 87 -1.70 2.30 -4.94
CA GLU A 87 -0.86 2.40 -6.12
C GLU A 87 -1.41 1.63 -7.33
N ARG A 88 -2.00 0.45 -7.09
CA ARG A 88 -2.72 -0.29 -8.14
C ARG A 88 -3.92 0.50 -8.64
N LEU A 89 -4.71 1.06 -7.71
CA LEU A 89 -5.86 1.90 -8.02
C LEU A 89 -5.47 3.12 -8.85
N ALA A 90 -4.38 3.81 -8.49
CA ALA A 90 -3.87 4.95 -9.23
C ALA A 90 -3.48 4.59 -10.69
N ARG A 91 -2.90 3.41 -10.90
CA ARG A 91 -2.64 2.91 -12.27
C ARG A 91 -3.91 2.56 -13.02
N THR A 92 -4.86 1.91 -12.37
CA THR A 92 -6.16 1.57 -12.94
C THR A 92 -6.97 2.82 -13.32
N ALA A 93 -6.88 3.88 -12.51
CA ALA A 93 -7.52 5.15 -12.78
C ALA A 93 -6.99 5.79 -14.10
N ASP A 94 -5.71 5.70 -14.39
CA ASP A 94 -5.16 6.19 -15.65
C ASP A 94 -5.72 5.40 -16.85
N VAL A 95 -5.86 4.07 -16.72
CA VAL A 95 -6.47 3.24 -17.77
C VAL A 95 -7.94 3.63 -17.98
N ALA A 96 -8.69 3.81 -16.90
CA ALA A 96 -10.09 4.25 -16.97
C ALA A 96 -10.21 5.64 -17.61
N ALA A 97 -9.27 6.54 -17.30
CA ALA A 97 -9.24 7.88 -17.92
C ALA A 97 -8.93 7.80 -19.42
N ALA A 98 -8.01 6.94 -19.86
CA ALA A 98 -7.72 6.73 -21.27
C ALA A 98 -8.92 6.17 -22.04
N LEU A 99 -9.61 5.17 -21.48
CA LEU A 99 -10.85 4.63 -22.06
C LEU A 99 -11.96 5.68 -22.14
N SER A 100 -12.12 6.49 -21.09
CA SER A 100 -13.09 7.59 -21.07
C SER A 100 -12.76 8.67 -22.11
N MET A 101 -11.48 8.96 -22.28
CA MET A 101 -11.01 9.91 -23.30
C MET A 101 -11.37 9.42 -24.70
N GLU A 102 -11.15 8.16 -25.03
CA GLU A 102 -11.53 7.58 -26.32
C GLU A 102 -13.05 7.58 -26.51
N ALA A 103 -13.82 7.11 -25.52
CA ALA A 103 -15.28 7.03 -25.58
C ALA A 103 -15.94 8.41 -25.76
N LEU A 104 -15.35 9.45 -25.21
CA LEU A 104 -15.83 10.83 -25.27
C LEU A 104 -15.20 11.65 -26.41
N HIS A 105 -14.40 11.02 -27.28
CA HIS A 105 -13.64 11.66 -28.36
C HIS A 105 -12.78 12.82 -27.86
N GLY A 106 -12.04 12.56 -26.76
CA GLY A 106 -11.23 13.58 -26.08
C GLY A 106 -10.05 14.08 -26.90
N VAL A 107 -9.54 15.25 -26.52
CA VAL A 107 -8.46 15.96 -27.20
C VAL A 107 -7.12 15.64 -26.54
N PRO A 108 -6.16 14.95 -27.22
CA PRO A 108 -4.93 14.47 -26.62
C PRO A 108 -3.90 15.56 -26.28
N TYR A 109 -4.08 16.78 -26.82
CA TYR A 109 -3.11 17.88 -26.64
C TYR A 109 -2.93 18.30 -25.17
N ALA A 110 -3.94 18.06 -24.33
CA ALA A 110 -3.83 18.29 -22.88
C ALA A 110 -2.75 17.43 -22.21
N TYR A 111 -2.31 16.35 -22.86
CA TYR A 111 -1.29 15.42 -22.33
C TYR A 111 0.09 15.62 -22.99
N ASP A 112 0.27 16.67 -23.81
CA ASP A 112 1.53 16.96 -24.51
C ASP A 112 2.70 17.08 -23.52
N ALA A 113 3.80 16.38 -23.83
CA ALA A 113 4.98 16.35 -22.98
C ALA A 113 5.58 17.73 -22.71
N ARG A 114 5.54 18.62 -23.71
CA ARG A 114 6.07 19.99 -23.62
C ARG A 114 5.32 20.81 -22.58
N THR A 115 3.98 20.68 -22.55
CA THR A 115 3.14 21.37 -21.57
C THR A 115 3.46 20.93 -20.14
N HIS A 116 3.63 19.61 -19.93
CA HIS A 116 3.91 19.07 -18.61
C HIS A 116 5.36 19.30 -18.16
N ALA A 117 6.32 19.42 -19.08
CA ALA A 117 7.70 19.76 -18.77
C ALA A 117 7.84 21.18 -18.15
N LEU A 118 6.94 22.11 -18.49
CA LEU A 118 6.91 23.44 -17.88
C LEU A 118 6.44 23.46 -16.42
N ARG A 119 5.84 22.36 -15.96
CA ARG A 119 5.44 22.14 -14.58
C ARG A 119 5.97 20.78 -14.10
N PRO A 120 7.20 20.70 -13.61
CA PRO A 120 7.92 19.45 -13.44
C PRO A 120 7.54 18.66 -12.17
N PHE A 121 6.25 18.59 -11.83
CA PHE A 121 5.74 17.69 -10.81
C PHE A 121 5.84 16.26 -11.30
N ARG A 122 6.48 15.40 -10.50
CA ARG A 122 6.80 14.01 -10.89
C ARG A 122 5.56 13.20 -11.21
N GLY A 123 4.56 13.22 -10.34
CA GLY A 123 3.31 12.48 -10.53
C GLY A 123 2.55 12.98 -11.76
N GLN A 124 2.43 14.29 -11.95
CA GLN A 124 1.75 14.86 -13.11
C GLN A 124 2.41 14.42 -14.44
N ASN A 125 3.74 14.48 -14.52
CA ASN A 125 4.49 14.04 -15.71
C ASN A 125 4.36 12.53 -15.95
N ALA A 126 4.40 11.72 -14.89
CA ALA A 126 4.22 10.29 -14.98
C ALA A 126 2.84 9.91 -15.53
N VAL A 127 1.77 10.54 -15.03
CA VAL A 127 0.40 10.32 -15.53
C VAL A 127 0.25 10.76 -16.98
N ALA A 128 0.73 11.95 -17.34
CA ALA A 128 0.66 12.44 -18.73
C ALA A 128 1.41 11.51 -19.69
N SER A 129 2.58 11.01 -19.29
CA SER A 129 3.34 10.03 -20.06
C SER A 129 2.58 8.72 -20.22
N ASN A 130 1.97 8.22 -19.15
CA ASN A 130 1.19 7.00 -19.18
C ASN A 130 -0.04 7.11 -20.08
N LEU A 131 -0.77 8.21 -19.99
CA LEU A 131 -1.93 8.46 -20.86
C LEU A 131 -1.53 8.51 -22.34
N ARG A 132 -0.43 9.20 -22.70
CA ARG A 132 0.05 9.21 -24.08
C ARG A 132 0.35 7.80 -24.60
N ARG A 133 0.98 6.94 -23.78
CA ARG A 133 1.25 5.55 -24.14
C ARG A 133 -0.02 4.73 -24.30
N LEU A 134 -1.02 4.95 -23.45
CA LEU A 134 -2.28 4.21 -23.49
C LEU A 134 -3.11 4.54 -24.72
N ILE A 135 -3.04 5.77 -25.21
CA ILE A 135 -3.79 6.22 -26.42
C ILE A 135 -2.95 6.18 -27.70
N GLU A 136 -1.71 5.72 -27.62
CA GLU A 136 -0.82 5.62 -28.79
C GLU A 136 -1.41 4.66 -29.82
N GLY A 137 -1.49 5.12 -31.09
CA GLY A 137 -2.06 4.34 -32.19
C GLY A 137 -3.59 4.24 -32.21
N SER A 138 -4.29 4.93 -31.29
CA SER A 138 -5.76 4.94 -31.28
C SER A 138 -6.34 5.60 -32.52
N GLY A 139 -7.06 4.85 -33.33
CA GLY A 139 -7.81 5.35 -34.49
C GLY A 139 -8.94 6.31 -34.09
N ILE A 140 -9.51 6.15 -32.91
CA ILE A 140 -10.55 7.06 -32.38
C ILE A 140 -9.92 8.41 -32.09
N VAL A 141 -8.84 8.45 -31.33
CA VAL A 141 -8.13 9.69 -31.00
C VAL A 141 -7.68 10.42 -32.27
N GLU A 142 -7.07 9.72 -33.23
CA GLU A 142 -6.62 10.31 -34.48
C GLU A 142 -7.78 10.96 -35.28
N ARG A 143 -8.92 10.28 -35.30
CA ARG A 143 -10.09 10.76 -36.04
C ARG A 143 -10.70 12.05 -35.46
N TYR A 144 -10.78 12.13 -34.11
CA TYR A 144 -11.55 13.17 -33.42
C TYR A 144 -10.71 14.28 -32.78
N LYS A 145 -9.38 14.16 -32.75
CA LYS A 145 -8.46 15.08 -32.05
C LYS A 145 -8.58 16.56 -32.42
N LYS A 146 -9.24 16.90 -33.52
CA LYS A 146 -9.43 18.28 -34.01
C LYS A 146 -10.86 18.79 -33.88
N ASP A 147 -11.78 17.97 -33.36
CA ASP A 147 -13.20 18.32 -33.35
C ASP A 147 -13.54 19.45 -32.36
N ARG A 148 -12.66 19.66 -31.37
CA ARG A 148 -12.83 20.74 -30.40
C ARG A 148 -11.48 21.27 -29.93
N VAL A 149 -11.50 22.48 -29.36
CA VAL A 149 -10.28 23.14 -28.87
C VAL A 149 -9.77 22.49 -27.58
N GLN A 150 -10.67 22.16 -26.66
CA GLN A 150 -10.33 21.55 -25.38
C GLN A 150 -11.50 20.75 -24.79
N ASP A 151 -11.18 19.83 -23.91
CA ASP A 151 -12.13 19.04 -23.13
C ASP A 151 -12.51 19.69 -21.80
N ALA A 152 -13.51 19.13 -21.15
CA ALA A 152 -13.84 19.42 -19.75
C ALA A 152 -12.66 19.09 -18.82
N TYR A 153 -12.63 19.69 -17.64
CA TYR A 153 -11.58 19.45 -16.65
C TYR A 153 -11.44 17.98 -16.27
N SER A 154 -12.55 17.23 -16.23
CA SER A 154 -12.56 15.79 -15.92
C SER A 154 -11.71 14.94 -16.87
N LEU A 155 -11.45 15.41 -18.09
CA LEU A 155 -10.54 14.77 -19.04
C LEU A 155 -9.19 15.48 -19.09
N ARG A 156 -9.18 16.78 -19.36
CA ARG A 156 -7.92 17.50 -19.61
C ARG A 156 -7.03 17.67 -18.39
N CYS A 157 -7.60 17.64 -17.16
CA CYS A 157 -6.84 17.78 -15.92
C CYS A 157 -6.53 16.45 -15.21
N VAL A 158 -6.75 15.30 -15.86
CA VAL A 158 -6.37 14.00 -15.32
C VAL A 158 -4.90 13.96 -14.86
N PRO A 159 -3.91 14.46 -15.64
CA PRO A 159 -2.53 14.46 -15.18
C PRO A 159 -2.30 15.22 -13.87
N GLN A 160 -2.98 16.35 -13.69
CA GLN A 160 -2.84 17.18 -12.49
C GLN A 160 -3.46 16.48 -11.26
N VAL A 161 -4.66 15.92 -11.43
CA VAL A 161 -5.42 15.29 -10.32
C VAL A 161 -4.79 13.97 -9.92
N HIS A 162 -4.59 13.04 -10.86
CA HIS A 162 -3.98 11.74 -10.58
C HIS A 162 -2.51 11.90 -10.16
N GLY A 163 -1.82 12.89 -10.75
CA GLY A 163 -0.43 13.20 -10.43
C GLY A 163 -0.24 13.63 -8.98
N ALA A 164 -1.10 14.50 -8.46
CA ALA A 164 -1.08 14.91 -7.07
C ALA A 164 -1.26 13.70 -6.13
N GLY A 165 -2.19 12.80 -6.47
CA GLY A 165 -2.36 11.54 -5.73
C GLY A 165 -1.11 10.66 -5.76
N ARG A 166 -0.45 10.54 -6.91
CA ARG A 166 0.80 9.76 -7.03
C ARG A 166 1.96 10.36 -6.23
N ASP A 167 2.08 11.68 -6.19
CA ASP A 167 3.11 12.35 -5.39
C ASP A 167 2.86 12.13 -3.89
N ALA A 168 1.59 12.17 -3.45
CA ALA A 168 1.22 11.84 -2.06
C ALA A 168 1.53 10.36 -1.73
N LEU A 169 1.20 9.42 -2.62
CA LEU A 169 1.53 8.00 -2.42
C LEU A 169 3.04 7.76 -2.36
N ALA A 170 3.83 8.46 -3.18
CA ALA A 170 5.28 8.37 -3.15
C ALA A 170 5.87 8.88 -1.81
N TYR A 171 5.30 9.95 -1.25
CA TYR A 171 5.67 10.43 0.09
C TYR A 171 5.35 9.37 1.16
N VAL A 172 4.12 8.84 1.16
CA VAL A 172 3.70 7.80 2.12
C VAL A 172 4.58 6.56 2.01
N ARG A 173 4.94 6.14 0.79
CA ARG A 173 5.88 5.03 0.56
C ARG A 173 7.20 5.27 1.26
N GLY A 174 7.81 6.43 1.08
CA GLY A 174 9.09 6.75 1.73
C GLY A 174 9.02 6.73 3.25
N VAL A 175 7.91 7.19 3.83
CA VAL A 175 7.67 7.14 5.28
C VAL A 175 7.56 5.69 5.75
N LEU A 176 6.72 4.87 5.11
CA LEU A 176 6.54 3.47 5.49
C LEU A 176 7.81 2.64 5.31
N GLU A 177 8.55 2.83 4.21
CA GLU A 177 9.83 2.13 3.98
C GLU A 177 10.87 2.50 5.06
N THR A 178 10.90 3.75 5.49
CA THR A 178 11.76 4.17 6.61
C THR A 178 11.33 3.51 7.91
N GLU A 179 10.04 3.56 8.23
CA GLU A 179 9.50 3.04 9.48
C GLU A 179 9.68 1.51 9.60
N ILE A 180 9.41 0.75 8.53
CA ILE A 180 9.57 -0.71 8.50
C ILE A 180 11.03 -1.13 8.75
N ASN A 181 11.99 -0.30 8.39
CA ASN A 181 13.41 -0.57 8.55
C ASN A 181 14.03 0.12 9.78
N SER A 182 13.21 0.70 10.66
CA SER A 182 13.65 1.45 11.83
C SER A 182 13.32 0.74 13.14
N LEU A 183 14.06 1.08 14.18
CA LEU A 183 13.69 0.75 15.56
C LEU A 183 12.72 1.81 16.08
N THR A 184 11.57 1.38 16.58
CA THR A 184 10.49 2.29 17.01
C THR A 184 10.60 2.76 18.45
N ARG A 185 11.60 2.26 19.25
CA ARG A 185 11.71 2.55 20.68
C ARG A 185 13.14 2.73 21.16
N SER A 186 13.34 3.76 21.99
CA SER A 186 14.61 4.02 22.69
C SER A 186 14.97 2.97 23.75
N GLU A 187 14.02 2.20 24.23
CA GLU A 187 14.21 1.15 25.24
C GLU A 187 14.92 -0.10 24.69
N SER A 188 15.11 -0.19 23.38
CA SER A 188 15.85 -1.26 22.71
C SER A 188 17.38 -0.99 22.66
N VAL A 189 17.84 0.12 23.20
CA VAL A 189 19.24 0.59 23.10
C VAL A 189 19.95 0.53 24.45
N VAL A 190 19.56 -0.37 25.34
CA VAL A 190 20.30 -0.59 26.62
C VAL A 190 20.76 -2.02 26.72
#